data_21e7aca608ccce16a7d0d1277272be4c
#
_entry.id   21e7aca608ccce16a7d0d1277272be4c
#
_cell.length_a   1.000
_cell.length_b   1.000
_cell.length_c   1.000
_cell.angle_alpha   90.00
_cell.angle_beta   90.00
_cell.angle_gamma   90.00
#
_symmetry.space_group_name_H-M   'P 1'
#
loop_
_entity.id
_entity.type
_entity.pdbx_description
1 polymer ?
#
loop_
_entity_poly.entity_id
_entity_poly.type
_entity_poly.pdbx_seq_one_letter_code
_entity_poly.pdbx_strand_id
1 'polypeptide(L)' 'AGCMEYGAAVDLENGPGFQAKYGPDTFLAIEKWESLEALKAHAVAPHMAAYAAKTKEMIASRLVHILNPA' A
#
# COMPACT_ATOMS: atom_id res chain seq x y z
N ALA A 1 5.19 -12.90 -8.34
CA ALA A 1 4.72 -14.21 -7.88
C ALA A 1 4.15 -14.11 -6.48
N GLY A 2 3.01 -14.73 -6.24
CA GLY A 2 2.36 -14.72 -4.93
C GLY A 2 1.48 -13.51 -4.67
N CYS A 3 1.48 -12.51 -5.53
CA CYS A 3 0.58 -11.37 -5.43
C CYS A 3 -0.77 -11.71 -6.07
N MET A 4 -1.83 -11.70 -5.26
CA MET A 4 -3.17 -12.06 -5.73
C MET A 4 -3.96 -10.85 -6.19
N GLU A 5 -3.74 -9.70 -5.56
CA GLU A 5 -4.40 -8.45 -5.88
C GLU A 5 -3.48 -7.28 -5.55
N TYR A 6 -3.52 -6.26 -6.39
CA TYR A 6 -2.78 -5.03 -6.14
C TYR A 6 -3.56 -3.86 -6.74
N GLY A 7 -3.73 -2.80 -5.96
CA GLY A 7 -4.42 -1.61 -6.45
C GLY A 7 -4.15 -0.40 -5.59
N ALA A 8 -4.28 0.77 -6.16
CA ALA A 8 -4.18 2.03 -5.44
C ALA A 8 -5.58 2.57 -5.16
N ALA A 9 -5.73 3.22 -4.03
CA ALA A 9 -6.99 3.81 -3.61
C ALA A 9 -6.78 5.18 -2.97
N VAL A 10 -7.75 6.04 -3.12
CA VAL A 10 -7.79 7.35 -2.46
C VAL A 10 -9.12 7.51 -1.76
N ASP A 11 -9.26 8.56 -0.94
CA ASP A 11 -10.53 8.83 -0.27
C ASP A 11 -11.67 8.95 -1.27
N LEU A 12 -12.83 8.43 -0.90
CA LEU A 12 -14.04 8.64 -1.67
C LEU A 12 -14.42 10.12 -1.59
N GLU A 13 -14.58 10.75 -2.74
CA GLU A 13 -15.03 12.14 -2.80
C GLU A 13 -16.52 12.18 -2.47
N ASN A 14 -16.92 13.16 -1.66
CA ASN A 14 -18.32 13.30 -1.23
C ASN A 14 -18.86 12.09 -0.47
N GLY A 15 -18.02 11.41 0.30
CA GLY A 15 -18.43 10.30 1.13
C GLY A 15 -19.31 10.76 2.29
N PRO A 16 -19.95 9.80 2.99
CA PRO A 16 -20.83 10.12 4.12
C PRO A 16 -20.07 10.80 5.27
N GLY A 17 -20.80 11.53 6.12
CA GLY A 17 -20.18 12.28 7.20
C GLY A 17 -19.40 11.47 8.22
N PHE A 18 -19.67 10.16 8.32
CA PHE A 18 -18.91 9.28 9.22
C PHE A 18 -17.59 8.77 8.61
N GLN A 19 -17.26 9.13 7.38
CA GLN A 19 -16.04 8.70 6.73
C GLN A 19 -14.82 9.34 7.39
N ALA A 20 -13.83 8.52 7.75
CA ALA A 20 -12.51 9.01 8.12
C ALA A 20 -11.69 9.16 6.85
N LYS A 21 -11.07 10.32 6.66
CA LYS A 21 -10.29 10.62 5.45
C LYS A 21 -8.81 10.65 5.73
N TYR A 22 -8.01 10.16 4.76
CA TYR A 22 -6.56 10.27 4.81
C TYR A 22 -6.05 11.61 4.30
N GLY A 23 -6.81 12.29 3.46
CA GLY A 23 -6.46 13.60 2.93
C GLY A 23 -6.07 13.57 1.44
N PRO A 24 -6.00 14.75 0.80
CA PRO A 24 -5.78 14.84 -0.64
C PRO A 24 -4.37 14.42 -1.09
N ASP A 25 -3.39 14.45 -0.20
CA ASP A 25 -2.00 14.10 -0.52
C ASP A 25 -1.64 12.68 -0.12
N THR A 26 -2.65 11.84 0.14
CA THR A 26 -2.45 10.47 0.62
C THR A 26 -3.15 9.49 -0.30
N PHE A 27 -2.47 8.38 -0.58
CA PHE A 27 -3.08 7.26 -1.28
C PHE A 27 -2.73 5.96 -0.55
N LEU A 28 -3.51 4.92 -0.80
CA LEU A 28 -3.27 3.59 -0.24
C LEU A 28 -2.93 2.62 -1.36
N ALA A 29 -1.99 1.73 -1.11
CA ALA A 29 -1.80 0.55 -1.94
C ALA A 29 -2.46 -0.61 -1.20
N ILE A 30 -3.44 -1.22 -1.83
CA ILE A 30 -4.17 -2.36 -1.28
C ILE A 30 -3.71 -3.60 -2.01
N GLU A 31 -3.17 -4.56 -1.26
CA GLU A 31 -2.54 -5.75 -1.82
C GLU A 31 -3.06 -7.00 -1.13
N LYS A 32 -3.20 -8.07 -1.91
CA LYS A 32 -3.47 -9.41 -1.37
C LYS A 32 -2.37 -10.35 -1.81
N TRP A 33 -1.83 -11.10 -0.86
CA TRP A 33 -0.74 -12.03 -1.07
C TRP A 33 -1.14 -13.42 -0.63
N GLU A 34 -0.63 -14.45 -1.31
CA GLU A 34 -0.96 -15.83 -0.98
C GLU A 34 -0.35 -16.26 0.35
N SER A 35 0.72 -15.61 0.80
CA SER A 35 1.36 -15.92 2.07
C SER A 35 2.21 -14.75 2.56
N LEU A 36 2.53 -14.75 3.85
CA LEU A 36 3.44 -13.77 4.43
C LEU A 36 4.84 -13.89 3.81
N GLU A 37 5.28 -15.11 3.50
CA GLU A 37 6.57 -15.35 2.88
C GLU A 37 6.65 -14.70 1.51
N ALA A 38 5.57 -14.76 0.71
CA ALA A 38 5.53 -14.12 -0.60
C ALA A 38 5.63 -12.60 -0.47
N LEU A 39 4.94 -12.02 0.51
CA LEU A 39 5.02 -10.58 0.78
C LEU A 39 6.43 -10.18 1.20
N LYS A 40 7.07 -10.94 2.08
CA LYS A 40 8.44 -10.64 2.52
C LYS A 40 9.43 -10.71 1.37
N ALA A 41 9.28 -11.71 0.49
CA ALA A 41 10.13 -11.83 -0.68
C ALA A 41 9.97 -10.64 -1.62
N HIS A 42 8.74 -10.16 -1.80
CA HIS A 42 8.47 -8.97 -2.60
C HIS A 42 9.14 -7.72 -1.99
N ALA A 43 9.03 -7.55 -0.68
CA ALA A 43 9.55 -6.36 0.01
C ALA A 43 11.07 -6.21 -0.12
N VAL A 44 11.80 -7.32 -0.28
CA VAL A 44 13.27 -7.31 -0.43
C VAL A 44 13.72 -7.48 -1.88
N ALA A 45 12.78 -7.55 -2.83
CA ALA A 45 13.13 -7.71 -4.25
C ALA A 45 13.86 -6.49 -4.78
N PRO A 46 14.82 -6.65 -5.72
CA PRO A 46 15.60 -5.53 -6.25
C PRO A 46 14.75 -4.41 -6.83
N HIS A 47 13.63 -4.73 -7.51
CA HIS A 47 12.78 -3.70 -8.09
C HIS A 47 12.11 -2.83 -7.01
N MET A 48 11.87 -3.36 -5.82
CA MET A 48 11.30 -2.58 -4.71
C MET A 48 12.32 -1.60 -4.13
N ALA A 49 13.58 -2.01 -4.04
CA ALA A 49 14.65 -1.11 -3.60
C ALA A 49 14.81 0.05 -4.57
N ALA A 50 14.76 -0.22 -5.87
CA ALA A 50 14.84 0.81 -6.90
C ALA A 50 13.64 1.75 -6.84
N TYR A 51 12.45 1.21 -6.65
CA TYR A 51 11.22 1.99 -6.50
C TYR A 51 11.28 2.91 -5.26
N ALA A 52 11.72 2.37 -4.14
CA ALA A 52 11.85 3.14 -2.90
C ALA A 52 12.84 4.29 -3.07
N ALA A 53 13.97 4.04 -3.74
CA ALA A 53 14.96 5.09 -4.00
C ALA A 53 14.40 6.20 -4.88
N LYS A 54 13.58 5.86 -5.89
CA LYS A 54 12.96 6.84 -6.78
C LYS A 54 11.88 7.67 -6.10
N THR A 55 11.15 7.08 -5.15
CA THR A 55 9.97 7.72 -4.55
C THR A 55 10.24 8.40 -3.23
N LYS A 56 11.41 8.20 -2.62
CA LYS A 56 11.69 8.71 -1.27
C LYS A 56 11.52 10.23 -1.13
N GLU A 57 11.74 10.98 -2.20
CA GLU A 57 11.57 12.44 -2.18
C GLU A 57 10.11 12.86 -2.37
N MET A 58 9.28 11.97 -2.90
CA MET A 58 7.87 12.23 -3.16
C MET A 58 6.97 11.74 -2.03
N ILE A 59 7.46 10.83 -1.21
CA ILE A 59 6.70 10.25 -0.11
C ILE A 59 7.27 10.75 1.22
N ALA A 60 6.52 11.63 1.89
CA ALA A 60 6.93 12.22 3.16
C ALA A 60 6.89 11.20 4.31
N SER A 61 5.91 10.31 4.29
CA SER A 61 5.79 9.27 5.31
C SER A 61 5.10 8.05 4.75
N ARG A 62 5.33 6.91 5.38
CA ARG A 62 4.76 5.64 4.95
C ARG A 62 4.39 4.79 6.16
N LEU A 63 3.21 4.19 6.13
CA LEU A 63 2.76 3.22 7.12
C LEU A 63 2.38 1.94 6.41
N VAL A 64 2.71 0.80 7.03
CA VAL A 64 2.36 -0.51 6.50
C VAL A 64 1.53 -1.25 7.55
N HIS A 65 0.36 -1.73 7.15
CA HIS A 65 -0.50 -2.56 7.98
C HIS A 65 -0.64 -3.93 7.32
N ILE A 66 -0.35 -4.97 8.08
CA ILE A 66 -0.45 -6.35 7.59
C ILE A 66 -1.65 -6.99 8.30
N LEU A 67 -2.63 -7.42 7.52
CA LEU A 67 -3.93 -7.84 8.04
C LEU A 67 -4.27 -9.26 7.63
N ASN A 68 -5.02 -9.94 8.50
CA ASN A 68 -5.63 -11.22 8.19
C ASN A 68 -7.15 -11.07 8.26
N PRO A 69 -7.91 -11.90 7.53
CA PRO A 69 -9.35 -11.96 7.71
C PRO A 69 -9.68 -12.32 9.16
N ALA A 70 -10.67 -11.66 9.70
CA ALA A 70 -11.12 -11.92 11.07
C ALA A 70 -11.86 -13.26 11.19
#